data_6ca374f4af9fb6ea8875acfa68b3bdab
#
_entry.id   6ca374f4af9fb6ea8875acfa68b3bdab
#
_cell.length_a   1.000
_cell.length_b   1.000
_cell.length_c   1.000
_cell.angle_alpha   90.00
_cell.angle_beta   90.00
_cell.angle_gamma   90.00
#
_symmetry.space_group_name_H-M   'P 1'
#
loop_
_entity.id
_entity.type
_entity.pdbx_description
1 polymer ?
#
loop_
_entity_poly.entity_id
_entity_poly.type
_entity_poly.pdbx_seq_one_letter_code
_entity_poly.pdbx_strand_id
1 'polypeptide(L)'
;MNYFIASDHAGFELKNKILAKFPNLKDLGPKEFMPEDDYPDYVYLLVKNLNKDLENNHGILICKNGVGVCIAANKFKKIRAGLGLSKDHVESMISDDNINVLCLGADFIKEEEIYRMVEIFQNEEFQPQNRHLRRLNKLSIIENSEI
;
A
#
# COMPACT_ATOMS: atom_id res chain seq x y z
N MET A 1 6.33 -13.57 3.25
CA MET A 1 5.40 -12.46 2.95
C MET A 1 4.93 -12.54 1.50
N ASN A 2 3.66 -12.25 1.24
CA ASN A 2 3.12 -12.11 -0.11
C ASN A 2 2.84 -10.63 -0.37
N TYR A 3 3.24 -10.15 -1.53
CA TYR A 3 3.01 -8.76 -1.93
C TYR A 3 2.11 -8.70 -3.15
N PHE A 4 1.04 -7.92 -3.05
CA PHE A 4 0.06 -7.69 -4.11
C PHE A 4 0.17 -6.25 -4.61
N ILE A 5 -0.13 -6.02 -5.88
CA ILE A 5 -0.12 -4.68 -6.47
C ILE A 5 -1.37 -4.47 -7.32
N ALA A 6 -1.94 -3.28 -7.23
CA ALA A 6 -3.05 -2.84 -8.06
C ALA A 6 -2.97 -1.33 -8.33
N SER A 7 -3.59 -0.89 -9.40
CA SER A 7 -3.68 0.54 -9.76
C SER A 7 -4.99 0.83 -10.49
N ASP A 8 -5.32 2.11 -10.62
CA ASP A 8 -6.24 2.60 -11.65
C ASP A 8 -5.49 2.91 -12.97
N HIS A 9 -6.19 3.50 -13.93
CA HIS A 9 -5.61 3.92 -15.22
C HIS A 9 -4.40 4.86 -15.06
N ALA A 10 -4.42 5.77 -14.09
CA ALA A 10 -3.33 6.73 -13.87
C ALA A 10 -2.05 6.05 -13.35
N GLY A 11 -2.19 4.95 -12.61
CA GLY A 11 -1.08 4.17 -12.10
C GLY A 11 -0.67 2.99 -13.00
N PHE A 12 -1.39 2.72 -14.08
CA PHE A 12 -1.23 1.51 -14.90
C PHE A 12 0.17 1.33 -15.48
N GLU A 13 0.73 2.36 -16.08
CA GLU A 13 2.07 2.30 -16.67
C GLU A 13 3.14 2.06 -15.60
N LEU A 14 3.07 2.80 -14.49
CA LEU A 14 3.99 2.65 -13.37
C LEU A 14 3.88 1.26 -12.74
N LYS A 15 2.67 0.73 -12.56
CA LYS A 15 2.44 -0.63 -12.05
C LYS A 15 3.17 -1.67 -12.92
N ASN A 16 3.05 -1.57 -14.23
CA ASN A 16 3.71 -2.51 -15.14
C ASN A 16 5.24 -2.40 -15.09
N LYS A 17 5.80 -1.22 -14.94
CA LYS A 17 7.24 -1.01 -14.73
C LYS A 17 7.72 -1.62 -13.40
N ILE A 18 6.93 -1.45 -12.32
CA ILE A 18 7.22 -2.07 -11.02
C ILE A 18 7.19 -3.59 -11.13
N LEU A 19 6.18 -4.16 -11.79
CA LEU A 19 6.07 -5.61 -12.00
C LEU A 19 7.24 -6.18 -12.81
N ALA A 20 7.73 -5.46 -13.80
CA ALA A 20 8.90 -5.87 -14.58
C ALA A 20 10.17 -5.93 -13.71
N LYS A 21 10.31 -5.02 -12.75
CA LYS A 21 11.47 -4.95 -11.84
C LYS A 21 11.34 -5.90 -10.63
N PHE A 22 10.13 -6.12 -10.15
CA PHE A 22 9.81 -6.94 -8.97
C PHE A 22 8.84 -8.07 -9.35
N PRO A 23 9.32 -9.13 -10.02
CA PRO A 23 8.46 -10.19 -10.56
C PRO A 23 7.79 -11.06 -9.49
N ASN A 24 8.17 -10.92 -8.22
CA ASN A 24 7.54 -11.57 -7.09
C ASN A 24 6.23 -10.94 -6.65
N LEU A 25 5.89 -9.75 -7.15
CA LEU A 25 4.62 -9.09 -6.88
C LEU A 25 3.46 -9.76 -7.63
N LYS A 26 2.35 -9.94 -6.94
CA LYS A 26 1.12 -10.52 -7.50
C LYS A 26 0.22 -9.41 -8.03
N ASP A 27 0.10 -9.32 -9.35
CA ASP A 27 -0.72 -8.31 -10.02
C ASP A 27 -2.21 -8.61 -9.90
N LEU A 28 -2.95 -7.70 -9.29
CA LEU A 28 -4.41 -7.74 -9.14
C LEU A 28 -5.16 -6.87 -10.17
N GLY A 29 -4.44 -6.23 -11.07
CA GLY A 29 -5.04 -5.50 -12.17
C GLY A 29 -4.93 -3.97 -12.08
N PRO A 30 -5.44 -3.30 -13.11
CA PRO A 30 -6.00 -3.88 -14.35
C PRO A 30 -4.91 -4.57 -15.19
N LYS A 31 -5.32 -5.54 -16.01
CA LYS A 31 -4.42 -6.23 -16.94
C LYS A 31 -4.27 -5.48 -18.27
N GLU A 32 -5.26 -4.67 -18.59
CA GLU A 32 -5.32 -3.81 -19.75
C GLU A 32 -5.65 -2.38 -19.33
N PHE A 33 -5.22 -1.39 -20.10
CA PHE A 33 -5.52 0.00 -19.80
C PHE A 33 -7.02 0.30 -19.90
N MET A 34 -7.62 0.80 -18.83
CA MET A 34 -9.04 1.13 -18.69
C MET A 34 -9.19 2.62 -18.38
N PRO A 35 -9.42 3.50 -19.37
CA PRO A 35 -9.32 4.97 -19.18
C PRO A 35 -10.36 5.57 -18.24
N GLU A 36 -11.45 4.87 -17.96
CA GLU A 36 -12.56 5.35 -17.12
C GLU A 36 -12.78 4.47 -15.88
N ASP A 37 -11.74 3.74 -15.44
CA ASP A 37 -11.82 2.96 -14.22
C ASP A 37 -11.68 3.82 -12.96
N ASP A 38 -12.19 3.30 -11.86
CA ASP A 38 -12.17 3.96 -10.57
C ASP A 38 -11.24 3.25 -9.58
N TYR A 39 -10.30 3.98 -8.96
CA TYR A 39 -9.34 3.42 -8.02
C TYR A 39 -9.98 2.67 -6.83
N PRO A 40 -11.16 3.04 -6.28
CA PRO A 40 -11.73 2.31 -5.15
C PRO A 40 -12.03 0.84 -5.43
N ASP A 41 -12.32 0.48 -6.69
CA ASP A 41 -12.57 -0.91 -7.08
C ASP A 41 -11.32 -1.77 -6.93
N TYR A 42 -10.16 -1.23 -7.30
CA TYR A 42 -8.86 -1.89 -7.13
C TYR A 42 -8.42 -1.94 -5.68
N VAL A 43 -8.74 -0.91 -4.89
CA VAL A 43 -8.52 -0.93 -3.44
C VAL A 43 -9.33 -2.05 -2.79
N TYR A 44 -10.62 -2.17 -3.13
CA TYR A 44 -11.48 -3.25 -2.62
C TYR A 44 -10.92 -4.63 -2.97
N LEU A 45 -10.53 -4.83 -4.24
CA LEU A 45 -9.96 -6.08 -4.71
C LEU A 45 -8.67 -6.44 -3.97
N LEU A 46 -7.78 -5.46 -3.76
CA LEU A 46 -6.53 -5.66 -3.02
C LEU A 46 -6.83 -6.04 -1.58
N VAL A 47 -7.64 -5.28 -0.87
CA VAL A 47 -7.97 -5.53 0.55
C VAL A 47 -8.64 -6.90 0.73
N LYS A 48 -9.52 -7.30 -0.19
CA LYS A 48 -10.13 -8.65 -0.19
C LYS A 48 -9.07 -9.76 -0.27
N ASN A 49 -7.97 -9.53 -0.98
CA ASN A 49 -6.86 -10.48 -1.05
C ASN A 49 -5.97 -10.43 0.20
N LEU A 50 -5.72 -9.24 0.75
CA LEU A 50 -4.97 -9.11 2.00
C LEU A 50 -5.68 -9.81 3.15
N ASN A 51 -7.00 -9.69 3.26
CA ASN A 51 -7.81 -10.27 4.33
C ASN A 51 -7.82 -11.81 4.36
N LYS A 52 -7.32 -12.48 3.33
CA LYS A 52 -7.15 -13.95 3.36
C LYS A 52 -6.06 -14.39 4.34
N ASP A 53 -5.05 -13.55 4.56
CA ASP A 53 -3.95 -13.77 5.49
C ASP A 53 -3.24 -12.43 5.77
N LEU A 54 -3.85 -11.60 6.63
CA LEU A 54 -3.35 -10.25 6.93
C LEU A 54 -1.97 -10.20 7.58
N GLU A 55 -1.53 -11.29 8.20
CA GLU A 55 -0.21 -11.36 8.83
C GLU A 55 0.89 -11.48 7.77
N ASN A 56 0.60 -12.16 6.65
CA ASN A 56 1.59 -12.46 5.63
C ASN A 56 1.33 -11.70 4.30
N ASN A 57 0.20 -11.03 4.14
CA ASN A 57 -0.17 -10.34 2.93
C ASN A 57 -0.02 -8.82 3.06
N HIS A 58 0.70 -8.22 2.12
CA HIS A 58 0.93 -6.79 2.02
C HIS A 58 0.52 -6.27 0.64
N GLY A 59 0.21 -4.98 0.54
CA GLY A 59 -0.29 -4.40 -0.70
C GLY A 59 0.41 -3.15 -1.16
N ILE A 60 0.45 -2.95 -2.47
CA ILE A 60 0.89 -1.71 -3.10
C ILE A 60 -0.27 -1.19 -3.96
N LEU A 61 -0.65 0.06 -3.76
CA LEU A 61 -1.71 0.74 -4.48
C LEU A 61 -1.17 1.98 -5.19
N ILE A 62 -1.57 2.16 -6.44
CA ILE A 62 -1.09 3.28 -7.24
C ILE A 62 -2.29 3.99 -7.88
N CYS A 63 -2.32 5.31 -7.77
CA CYS A 63 -3.16 6.18 -8.57
C CYS A 63 -2.36 7.44 -8.97
N LYS A 64 -3.01 8.45 -9.50
CA LYS A 64 -2.34 9.66 -9.96
C LYS A 64 -1.46 10.32 -8.89
N ASN A 65 -2.01 10.58 -7.70
CA ASN A 65 -1.31 11.23 -6.58
C ASN A 65 -1.12 10.36 -5.33
N GLY A 66 -1.65 9.14 -5.31
CA GLY A 66 -1.56 8.21 -4.19
C GLY A 66 -2.53 8.48 -3.02
N VAL A 67 -3.17 9.65 -2.99
CA VAL A 67 -4.01 10.05 -1.86
C VAL A 67 -5.35 9.31 -1.85
N GLY A 68 -6.01 9.22 -3.00
CA GLY A 68 -7.32 8.56 -3.11
C GLY A 68 -7.27 7.08 -2.71
N VAL A 69 -6.26 6.34 -3.19
CA VAL A 69 -6.07 4.93 -2.81
C VAL A 69 -5.72 4.78 -1.32
N CYS A 70 -4.97 5.73 -0.75
CA CYS A 70 -4.62 5.74 0.67
C CYS A 70 -5.87 5.97 1.54
N ILE A 71 -6.71 6.96 1.19
CA ILE A 71 -7.98 7.22 1.89
C ILE A 71 -8.88 5.99 1.83
N ALA A 72 -9.08 5.43 0.64
CA ALA A 72 -9.96 4.28 0.43
C ALA A 72 -9.49 3.04 1.20
N ALA A 73 -8.19 2.74 1.15
CA ALA A 73 -7.62 1.60 1.87
C ALA A 73 -7.82 1.72 3.39
N ASN A 74 -7.62 2.91 3.97
CA ASN A 74 -7.81 3.14 5.40
C ASN A 74 -9.28 3.14 5.86
N LYS A 75 -10.25 2.97 4.95
CA LYS A 75 -11.67 2.71 5.32
C LYS A 75 -11.91 1.27 5.74
N PHE A 76 -10.98 0.37 5.51
CA PHE A 76 -11.11 -1.04 5.87
C PHE A 76 -10.39 -1.35 7.18
N LYS A 77 -11.07 -2.15 8.03
CA LYS A 77 -10.51 -2.57 9.32
C LYS A 77 -9.17 -3.30 9.14
N LYS A 78 -8.23 -3.03 10.05
CA LYS A 78 -6.88 -3.61 10.10
C LYS A 78 -5.99 -3.24 8.91
N ILE A 79 -6.43 -2.37 8.01
CA ILE A 79 -5.58 -1.81 6.98
C ILE A 79 -4.91 -0.54 7.52
N ARG A 80 -3.61 -0.50 7.39
CA ARG A 80 -2.76 0.66 7.72
C ARG A 80 -2.03 1.04 6.44
N ALA A 81 -2.67 1.90 5.66
CA ALA A 81 -2.13 2.40 4.41
C ALA A 81 -1.36 3.70 4.62
N GLY A 82 -0.13 3.75 4.13
CA GLY A 82 0.73 4.92 4.17
C GLY A 82 1.04 5.44 2.78
N LEU A 83 1.02 6.78 2.60
CA LEU A 83 1.43 7.44 1.38
C LEU A 83 2.96 7.56 1.34
N GLY A 84 3.61 6.85 0.43
CA GLY A 84 5.06 6.88 0.24
C GLY A 84 5.51 8.18 -0.43
N LEU A 85 6.45 8.89 0.21
CA LEU A 85 7.04 10.13 -0.32
C LEU A 85 8.53 9.95 -0.65
N SER A 86 9.24 9.11 0.10
CA SER A 86 10.63 8.74 -0.10
C SER A 86 10.91 7.39 0.54
N LYS A 87 12.06 6.79 0.22
CA LYS A 87 12.49 5.54 0.87
C LYS A 87 12.57 5.66 2.38
N ASP A 88 13.14 6.76 2.90
CA ASP A 88 13.31 6.98 4.35
C ASP A 88 11.93 7.16 5.04
N HIS A 89 10.97 7.78 4.36
CA HIS A 89 9.60 7.88 4.85
C HIS A 89 8.92 6.51 4.91
N VAL A 90 9.08 5.66 3.90
CA VAL A 90 8.52 4.29 3.90
C VAL A 90 9.15 3.45 5.00
N GLU A 91 10.47 3.51 5.19
CA GLU A 91 11.16 2.84 6.29
C GLU A 91 10.59 3.24 7.65
N SER A 92 10.40 4.55 7.89
CA SER A 92 9.78 5.05 9.12
C SER A 92 8.33 4.57 9.29
N MET A 93 7.51 4.58 8.23
CA MET A 93 6.13 4.10 8.30
C MET A 93 6.04 2.61 8.65
N ILE A 94 6.98 1.80 8.18
CA ILE A 94 7.04 0.38 8.51
C ILE A 94 7.48 0.21 9.96
N SER A 95 8.59 0.83 10.35
CA SER A 95 9.19 0.66 11.67
C SER A 95 8.30 1.15 12.80
N ASP A 96 7.57 2.25 12.60
CA ASP A 96 6.80 2.91 13.65
C ASP A 96 5.31 2.54 13.63
N ASP A 97 4.71 2.48 12.44
CA ASP A 97 3.26 2.37 12.25
C ASP A 97 2.82 1.00 11.69
N ASN A 98 3.78 0.12 11.37
CA ASN A 98 3.51 -1.21 10.84
C ASN A 98 2.53 -1.17 9.66
N ILE A 99 2.79 -0.33 8.66
CA ILE A 99 1.93 -0.26 7.48
C ILE A 99 1.89 -1.60 6.75
N ASN A 100 0.73 -2.00 6.29
CA ASN A 100 0.54 -3.20 5.46
C ASN A 100 0.09 -2.87 4.02
N VAL A 101 -0.10 -1.59 3.72
CA VAL A 101 -0.37 -1.09 2.37
C VAL A 101 0.48 0.15 2.09
N LEU A 102 1.27 0.10 1.02
CA LEU A 102 2.01 1.24 0.49
C LEU A 102 1.23 1.88 -0.64
N CYS A 103 0.93 3.18 -0.53
CA CYS A 103 0.26 3.96 -1.56
C CYS A 103 1.25 4.88 -2.28
N LEU A 104 1.20 4.90 -3.61
CA LEU A 104 2.13 5.62 -4.46
C LEU A 104 1.40 6.54 -5.44
N GLY A 105 1.95 7.73 -5.65
CA GLY A 105 1.48 8.70 -6.64
C GLY A 105 2.32 8.63 -7.91
N ALA A 106 1.73 8.22 -9.03
CA ALA A 106 2.45 8.02 -10.29
C ALA A 106 3.04 9.33 -10.87
N ASP A 107 2.37 10.47 -10.65
CA ASP A 107 2.75 11.75 -11.27
C ASP A 107 3.70 12.62 -10.43
N PHE A 108 3.95 12.25 -9.17
CA PHE A 108 4.60 13.15 -8.20
C PHE A 108 5.97 12.69 -7.71
N ILE A 109 6.36 11.45 -7.98
CA ILE A 109 7.59 10.87 -7.48
C ILE A 109 8.36 10.26 -8.65
N LYS A 110 9.68 10.47 -8.66
CA LYS A 110 10.55 9.88 -9.68
C LYS A 110 10.56 8.37 -9.58
N GLU A 111 10.59 7.71 -10.73
CA GLU A 111 10.51 6.26 -10.86
C GLU A 111 11.59 5.53 -10.04
N GLU A 112 12.82 6.03 -10.04
CA GLU A 112 13.92 5.44 -9.26
C GLU A 112 13.66 5.47 -7.75
N GLU A 113 13.03 6.53 -7.25
CA GLU A 113 12.65 6.63 -5.83
C GLU A 113 11.50 5.71 -5.49
N ILE A 114 10.55 5.53 -6.41
CA ILE A 114 9.47 4.55 -6.28
C ILE A 114 10.03 3.13 -6.16
N TYR A 115 11.01 2.77 -6.98
CA TYR A 115 11.65 1.45 -6.87
C TYR A 115 12.34 1.23 -5.52
N ARG A 116 13.00 2.26 -4.97
CA ARG A 116 13.60 2.20 -3.64
C ARG A 116 12.54 2.03 -2.54
N MET A 117 11.42 2.74 -2.67
CA MET A 117 10.30 2.60 -1.73
C MET A 117 9.70 1.19 -1.76
N VAL A 118 9.52 0.61 -2.94
CA VAL A 118 9.01 -0.78 -3.09
C VAL A 118 10.00 -1.79 -2.51
N GLU A 119 11.30 -1.59 -2.74
CA GLU A 119 12.35 -2.45 -2.19
C GLU A 119 12.35 -2.42 -0.66
N ILE A 120 12.32 -1.23 -0.07
CA ILE A 120 12.23 -1.05 1.40
C ILE A 120 10.95 -1.69 1.94
N PHE A 121 9.80 -1.48 1.30
CA PHE A 121 8.53 -2.05 1.74
C PHE A 121 8.52 -3.59 1.74
N GLN A 122 9.33 -4.23 0.89
CA GLN A 122 9.44 -5.69 0.86
C GLN A 122 10.46 -6.26 1.84
N ASN A 123 11.42 -5.47 2.31
CA ASN A 123 12.57 -5.98 3.07
C ASN A 123 12.62 -5.49 4.52
N GLU A 124 11.99 -4.35 4.84
CA GLU A 124 11.97 -3.82 6.20
C GLU A 124 10.89 -4.48 7.05
N GLU A 125 11.14 -4.51 8.36
CA GLU A 125 10.23 -5.10 9.34
C GLU A 125 9.81 -4.09 10.40
N PHE A 126 8.60 -4.28 10.91
CA PHE A 126 8.09 -3.51 12.05
C PHE A 126 8.97 -3.67 13.28
N GLN A 127 9.26 -2.57 13.96
CA GLN A 127 10.02 -2.55 15.20
C GLN A 127 9.10 -2.37 16.41
N PRO A 128 8.75 -3.45 17.13
CA PRO A 128 7.70 -3.47 18.14
C PRO A 128 8.15 -2.84 19.46
N GLN A 129 8.49 -1.55 19.47
CA GLN A 129 8.73 -0.83 20.70
C GLN A 129 7.42 -0.58 21.46
N ASN A 130 7.48 -0.48 22.81
CA ASN A 130 6.28 -0.29 23.64
C ASN A 130 5.40 0.88 23.20
N ARG A 131 6.00 2.00 22.75
CA ARG A 131 5.25 3.17 22.24
C ARG A 131 4.51 2.87 20.95
N HIS A 132 5.12 2.09 20.04
CA HIS A 132 4.52 1.68 18.76
C HIS A 132 3.32 0.75 19.01
N LEU A 133 3.52 -0.29 19.79
CA LEU A 133 2.45 -1.23 20.17
C LEU A 133 1.27 -0.54 20.86
N ARG A 134 1.55 0.39 21.78
CA ARG A 134 0.51 1.17 22.47
C ARG A 134 -0.30 2.02 21.49
N ARG A 135 0.33 2.65 20.50
CA ARG A 135 -0.33 3.46 19.48
C ARG A 135 -1.17 2.61 18.54
N LEU A 136 -0.64 1.50 18.05
CA LEU A 136 -1.39 0.55 17.20
C LEU A 136 -2.61 -0.02 17.93
N ASN A 137 -2.50 -0.32 19.22
CA ASN A 137 -3.65 -0.75 20.03
C ASN A 137 -4.73 0.34 20.11
N LYS A 138 -4.35 1.61 20.26
CA LYS A 138 -5.30 2.74 20.25
C LYS A 138 -5.97 2.91 18.89
N LEU A 139 -5.26 2.71 17.77
CA LEU A 139 -5.86 2.70 16.43
C LEU A 139 -6.92 1.60 16.32
N SER A 140 -6.63 0.40 16.82
CA SER A 140 -7.60 -0.69 16.83
C SER A 140 -8.85 -0.38 17.69
N ILE A 141 -8.70 0.35 18.78
CA ILE A 141 -9.85 0.80 19.60
C ILE A 141 -10.69 1.82 18.80
N ILE A 142 -10.06 2.81 18.17
CA ILE A 142 -10.74 3.82 17.34
C ILE A 142 -11.50 3.14 16.19
N GLU A 143 -10.88 2.19 15.51
CA GLU A 143 -11.46 1.44 14.40
C GLU A 143 -12.74 0.68 14.76
N ASN A 144 -12.88 0.27 16.02
CA ASN A 144 -14.03 -0.45 16.52
C ASN A 144 -14.99 0.41 17.35
N SER A 145 -14.73 1.72 17.47
CA SER A 145 -15.63 2.66 18.17
C SER A 145 -16.79 3.09 17.28
N GLU A 146 -17.97 3.21 17.89
CA GLU A 146 -19.13 3.87 17.27
C GLU A 146 -19.06 5.37 17.58
N ILE A 147 -18.55 6.16 16.62
CA ILE A 147 -18.53 7.62 16.70
C ILE A 147 -19.40 8.20 15.61
#